data_f2116330d503da46ddbca01647a4623b
#
_entry.id   f2116330d503da46ddbca01647a4623b
#
_cell.length_a   1.000
_cell.length_b   1.000
_cell.length_c   1.000
_cell.angle_alpha   90.00
_cell.angle_beta   90.00
_cell.angle_gamma   90.00
#
_symmetry.space_group_name_H-M   'P 1'
#
loop_
_entity.id
_entity.type
_entity.pdbx_description
1 polymer ?
#
loop_
_entity_poly.entity_id
_entity_poly.type
_entity_poly.pdbx_seq_one_letter_code
_entity_poly.pdbx_strand_id
1 'polypeptide(L)'
;MAYRTSLKRCQTHREMPLSQSVCQTFVSQSPILSNLANTAITLTIAFVTGITYLIALMFSVQDWTALASTSTGLPLAELFFQATTTVGGAFALTFMLWIALGPCMVGSQLSTGRVLWAFSRDEAMPFSKTWSKVNKTLKMPFNAQLLVTGIVAALGCLYLGSSTAFNSLLGSAVTINNLAYLVPILTNFILQRKTMYQGAFHMGYIAGMIVNGITVAWLVFAIVFFSFPYYKPVTSK
;
A
#
# COMPACT_ATOMS: atom_id res chain seq x y z
N MET A 1 13.55 7.66 27.20
CA MET A 1 14.24 7.72 28.50
C MET A 1 14.85 6.37 28.90
N ALA A 2 14.17 5.25 28.71
CA ALA A 2 14.67 3.89 29.02
C ALA A 2 15.97 3.48 28.27
N TYR A 3 16.18 3.94 27.02
CA TYR A 3 17.36 3.64 26.22
C TYR A 3 18.68 4.22 26.79
N ARG A 4 18.63 5.42 27.34
CA ARG A 4 19.81 6.05 27.98
C ARG A 4 20.20 5.37 29.31
N THR A 5 19.23 4.79 30.02
CA THR A 5 19.47 4.08 31.28
C THR A 5 20.09 2.69 31.06
N SER A 6 19.72 1.98 29.98
CA SER A 6 20.31 0.69 29.61
C SER A 6 21.75 0.84 29.10
N LEU A 7 22.06 1.88 28.32
CA LEU A 7 23.43 2.20 27.90
C LEU A 7 24.37 2.50 29.08
N LYS A 8 23.90 3.25 30.08
CA LYS A 8 24.68 3.54 31.28
C LYS A 8 24.96 2.28 32.13
N ARG A 9 24.02 1.34 32.17
CA ARG A 9 24.16 0.06 32.88
C ARG A 9 25.17 -0.89 32.20
N CYS A 10 25.26 -0.88 30.86
CA CYS A 10 26.27 -1.62 30.11
C CYS A 10 27.68 -1.06 30.26
N GLN A 11 27.83 0.26 30.47
CA GLN A 11 29.15 0.88 30.65
C GLN A 11 29.77 0.63 32.03
N THR A 12 28.98 0.27 33.04
CA THR A 12 29.49 0.07 34.41
C THR A 12 30.07 -1.33 34.65
N HIS A 13 29.82 -2.32 33.78
CA HIS A 13 30.43 -3.65 33.89
C HIS A 13 31.65 -3.81 32.97
N ARG A 14 32.80 -3.24 33.40
CA ARG A 14 34.06 -3.11 32.62
C ARG A 14 34.93 -4.38 32.61
N GLU A 15 34.44 -5.53 33.08
CA GLU A 15 35.34 -6.66 33.42
C GLU A 15 35.32 -7.86 32.45
N MET A 16 34.50 -7.86 31.35
CA MET A 16 34.55 -8.96 30.35
C MET A 16 34.24 -8.47 28.93
N PRO A 17 35.15 -8.60 27.95
CA PRO A 17 34.93 -8.14 26.57
C PRO A 17 33.80 -8.87 25.84
N LEU A 18 33.53 -10.13 26.18
CA LEU A 18 32.40 -10.92 25.63
C LEU A 18 31.03 -10.41 26.12
N SER A 19 30.95 -9.94 27.38
CA SER A 19 29.72 -9.38 27.94
C SER A 19 29.33 -8.05 27.29
N GLN A 20 30.28 -7.22 26.90
CA GLN A 20 30.03 -5.94 26.24
C GLN A 20 29.53 -6.11 24.80
N SER A 21 30.10 -7.03 24.04
CA SER A 21 29.63 -7.30 22.67
C SER A 21 28.23 -7.91 22.67
N VAL A 22 27.93 -8.83 23.56
CA VAL A 22 26.58 -9.42 23.73
C VAL A 22 25.59 -8.37 24.19
N CYS A 23 25.94 -7.50 25.15
CA CYS A 23 25.07 -6.43 25.63
C CYS A 23 24.82 -5.37 24.56
N GLN A 24 25.84 -4.99 23.80
CA GLN A 24 25.68 -4.05 22.67
C GLN A 24 24.82 -4.63 21.55
N THR A 25 24.97 -5.93 21.23
CA THR A 25 24.13 -6.61 20.24
C THR A 25 22.69 -6.68 20.73
N PHE A 26 22.46 -6.97 22.01
CA PHE A 26 21.10 -7.04 22.58
C PHE A 26 20.42 -5.67 22.64
N VAL A 27 21.15 -4.63 23.00
CA VAL A 27 20.64 -3.23 23.02
C VAL A 27 20.40 -2.71 21.60
N SER A 28 21.24 -3.10 20.64
CA SER A 28 21.04 -2.76 19.22
C SER A 28 19.85 -3.47 18.59
N GLN A 29 19.54 -4.70 19.02
CA GLN A 29 18.40 -5.45 18.49
C GLN A 29 17.05 -5.07 19.13
N SER A 30 17.05 -4.53 20.34
CA SER A 30 15.80 -4.18 21.04
C SER A 30 14.91 -3.19 20.31
N PRO A 31 15.39 -2.10 19.68
CA PRO A 31 14.55 -1.19 18.91
C PRO A 31 14.04 -1.82 17.60
N ILE A 32 14.82 -2.70 16.97
CA ILE A 32 14.40 -3.41 15.76
C ILE A 32 13.28 -4.39 16.10
N LEU A 33 13.42 -5.14 17.17
CA LEU A 33 12.42 -6.11 17.62
C LEU A 33 11.11 -5.43 18.06
N SER A 34 11.19 -4.29 18.77
CA SER A 34 10.00 -3.52 19.16
C SER A 34 9.29 -2.92 17.96
N ASN A 35 10.02 -2.43 16.96
CA ASN A 35 9.43 -1.91 15.71
C ASN A 35 8.78 -3.03 14.89
N LEU A 36 9.38 -4.20 14.81
CA LEU A 36 8.79 -5.38 14.14
C LEU A 36 7.53 -5.84 14.85
N ALA A 37 7.54 -5.91 16.19
CA ALA A 37 6.36 -6.27 16.97
C ALA A 37 5.23 -5.26 16.79
N ASN A 38 5.52 -3.96 16.86
CA ASN A 38 4.53 -2.91 16.61
C ASN A 38 3.95 -2.98 15.19
N THR A 39 4.78 -3.22 14.18
CA THR A 39 4.33 -3.37 12.79
C THR A 39 3.43 -4.60 12.64
N ALA A 40 3.80 -5.74 13.22
CA ALA A 40 2.98 -6.94 13.17
C ALA A 40 1.62 -6.75 13.86
N ILE A 41 1.61 -6.13 15.04
CA ILE A 41 0.37 -5.81 15.77
C ILE A 41 -0.51 -4.86 14.96
N THR A 42 0.06 -3.80 14.39
CA THR A 42 -0.67 -2.83 13.57
C THR A 42 -1.28 -3.49 12.33
N LEU A 43 -0.52 -4.35 11.63
CA LEU A 43 -1.03 -5.11 10.47
C LEU A 43 -2.15 -6.07 10.87
N THR A 44 -2.02 -6.77 12.00
CA THR A 44 -3.05 -7.70 12.49
C THR A 44 -4.34 -6.94 12.83
N ILE A 45 -4.23 -5.84 13.57
CA ILE A 45 -5.38 -4.99 13.90
C ILE A 45 -6.04 -4.46 12.63
N ALA A 46 -5.26 -3.93 11.68
CA ALA A 46 -5.78 -3.41 10.42
C ALA A 46 -6.50 -4.50 9.60
N PHE A 47 -5.96 -5.72 9.56
CA PHE A 47 -6.55 -6.85 8.86
C PHE A 47 -7.89 -7.28 9.50
N VAL A 48 -7.91 -7.47 10.83
CA VAL A 48 -9.13 -7.86 11.55
C VAL A 48 -10.20 -6.78 11.42
N THR A 49 -9.83 -5.50 11.62
CA THR A 49 -10.76 -4.37 11.47
C THR A 49 -11.29 -4.26 10.05
N GLY A 50 -10.43 -4.46 9.04
CA GLY A 50 -10.81 -4.44 7.63
C GLY A 50 -11.81 -5.54 7.27
N ILE A 51 -11.59 -6.77 7.72
CA ILE A 51 -12.54 -7.88 7.50
C ILE A 51 -13.86 -7.62 8.21
N THR A 52 -13.83 -7.20 9.47
CA THR A 52 -15.04 -6.88 10.23
C THR A 52 -15.85 -5.77 9.56
N TYR A 53 -15.17 -4.74 9.05
CA TYR A 53 -15.79 -3.66 8.31
C TYR A 53 -16.43 -4.15 7.00
N LEU A 54 -15.74 -4.99 6.21
CA LEU A 54 -16.29 -5.58 4.99
C LEU A 54 -17.54 -6.43 5.26
N ILE A 55 -17.51 -7.24 6.32
CA ILE A 55 -18.67 -8.04 6.73
C ILE A 55 -19.83 -7.12 7.10
N ALA A 56 -19.59 -6.08 7.91
CA ALA A 56 -20.61 -5.12 8.28
C ALA A 56 -21.24 -4.41 7.07
N LEU A 57 -20.41 -4.03 6.08
CA LEU A 57 -20.89 -3.43 4.83
C LEU A 57 -21.77 -4.41 4.03
N MET A 58 -21.36 -5.68 3.93
CA MET A 58 -22.13 -6.70 3.22
C MET A 58 -23.52 -6.93 3.84
N PHE A 59 -23.60 -6.91 5.17
CA PHE A 59 -24.89 -7.01 5.88
C PHE A 59 -25.73 -5.74 5.81
N SER A 60 -25.14 -4.59 5.52
CA SER A 60 -25.84 -3.31 5.38
C SER A 60 -26.53 -3.11 4.03
N VAL A 61 -26.18 -3.92 3.03
CA VAL A 61 -26.80 -3.83 1.70
C VAL A 61 -28.22 -4.36 1.75
N GLN A 62 -29.20 -3.51 1.49
CA GLN A 62 -30.61 -3.89 1.41
C GLN A 62 -31.08 -4.02 -0.04
N ASP A 63 -30.59 -3.18 -0.95
CA ASP A 63 -30.94 -3.17 -2.36
C ASP A 63 -29.70 -3.06 -3.25
N TRP A 64 -29.38 -4.15 -3.94
CA TRP A 64 -28.26 -4.24 -4.88
C TRP A 64 -28.49 -3.44 -6.17
N THR A 65 -29.73 -3.28 -6.57
CA THR A 65 -30.06 -2.57 -7.83
C THR A 65 -29.86 -1.06 -7.66
N ALA A 66 -30.27 -0.52 -6.53
CA ALA A 66 -30.02 0.89 -6.17
C ALA A 66 -28.52 1.18 -6.06
N LEU A 67 -27.74 0.23 -5.51
CA LEU A 67 -26.28 0.37 -5.37
C LEU A 67 -25.58 0.39 -6.74
N ALA A 68 -26.06 -0.41 -7.71
CA ALA A 68 -25.49 -0.48 -9.05
C ALA A 68 -25.87 0.72 -9.94
N SER A 69 -26.99 1.38 -9.68
CA SER A 69 -27.55 2.47 -10.49
C SER A 69 -27.54 3.84 -9.78
N THR A 70 -26.60 4.05 -8.86
CA THR A 70 -26.50 5.31 -8.10
C THR A 70 -26.30 6.51 -9.00
N SER A 71 -27.15 7.52 -8.83
CA SER A 71 -27.07 8.81 -9.53
C SER A 71 -25.84 9.64 -9.13
N THR A 72 -25.28 9.40 -7.93
CA THR A 72 -24.11 10.10 -7.40
C THR A 72 -22.77 9.55 -7.91
N GLY A 73 -22.75 8.39 -8.56
CA GLY A 73 -21.53 7.71 -9.00
C GLY A 73 -20.63 7.21 -7.86
N LEU A 74 -21.10 7.28 -6.62
CA LEU A 74 -20.41 6.82 -5.42
C LEU A 74 -21.23 5.72 -4.72
N PRO A 75 -21.06 4.44 -5.11
CA PRO A 75 -21.83 3.32 -4.53
C PRO A 75 -21.70 3.21 -3.00
N LEU A 76 -20.54 3.61 -2.45
CA LEU A 76 -20.29 3.56 -1.02
C LEU A 76 -21.13 4.59 -0.23
N ALA A 77 -21.39 5.77 -0.80
CA ALA A 77 -22.27 6.76 -0.18
C ALA A 77 -23.73 6.28 -0.11
N GLU A 78 -24.20 5.60 -1.18
CA GLU A 78 -25.51 4.97 -1.21
C GLU A 78 -25.63 3.85 -0.18
N LEU A 79 -24.58 3.04 -0.02
CA LEU A 79 -24.53 1.99 0.99
C LEU A 79 -24.61 2.57 2.41
N PHE A 80 -23.93 3.67 2.69
CA PHE A 80 -24.04 4.37 3.96
C PHE A 80 -25.44 4.95 4.18
N PHE A 81 -26.09 5.40 3.12
CA PHE A 81 -27.47 5.85 3.21
C PHE A 81 -28.44 4.70 3.54
N GLN A 82 -28.27 3.54 2.89
CA GLN A 82 -29.06 2.35 3.22
C GLN A 82 -28.83 1.87 4.66
N ALA A 83 -27.59 1.97 5.17
CA ALA A 83 -27.24 1.55 6.52
C ALA A 83 -27.80 2.50 7.61
N THR A 84 -27.81 3.81 7.34
CA THR A 84 -28.19 4.83 8.37
C THR A 84 -29.62 5.34 8.19
N THR A 85 -30.25 5.08 7.03
CA THR A 85 -31.61 5.58 6.66
C THR A 85 -31.77 7.11 6.75
N THR A 86 -30.68 7.84 7.02
CA THR A 86 -30.67 9.29 7.17
C THR A 86 -29.57 9.93 6.34
N VAL A 87 -29.88 11.03 5.65
CA VAL A 87 -28.92 11.77 4.84
C VAL A 87 -27.74 12.30 5.69
N GLY A 88 -28.02 12.76 6.91
CA GLY A 88 -26.99 13.25 7.84
C GLY A 88 -26.02 12.14 8.27
N GLY A 89 -26.50 10.94 8.54
CA GLY A 89 -25.68 9.77 8.88
C GLY A 89 -24.78 9.34 7.72
N ALA A 90 -25.34 9.25 6.51
CA ALA A 90 -24.59 8.92 5.31
C ALA A 90 -23.47 9.93 5.02
N PHE A 91 -23.79 11.23 5.16
CA PHE A 91 -22.81 12.30 5.00
C PHE A 91 -21.68 12.21 6.04
N ALA A 92 -22.01 11.98 7.32
CA ALA A 92 -21.02 11.89 8.38
C ALA A 92 -20.03 10.71 8.15
N LEU A 93 -20.55 9.53 7.78
CA LEU A 93 -19.72 8.36 7.48
C LEU A 93 -18.84 8.57 6.24
N THR A 94 -19.40 9.15 5.17
CA THR A 94 -18.65 9.49 3.97
C THR A 94 -17.55 10.52 4.28
N PHE A 95 -17.84 11.52 5.11
CA PHE A 95 -16.87 12.53 5.51
C PHE A 95 -15.74 11.94 6.36
N MET A 96 -16.05 11.04 7.30
CA MET A 96 -15.02 10.31 8.05
C MET A 96 -14.09 9.50 7.15
N LEU A 97 -14.64 8.88 6.11
CA LEU A 97 -13.84 8.16 5.10
C LEU A 97 -12.90 9.12 4.36
N TRP A 98 -13.37 10.30 3.97
CA TRP A 98 -12.56 11.33 3.32
C TRP A 98 -11.40 11.81 4.20
N ILE A 99 -11.63 12.00 5.49
CA ILE A 99 -10.58 12.36 6.44
C ILE A 99 -9.51 11.24 6.51
N ALA A 100 -9.91 9.97 6.49
CA ALA A 100 -8.97 8.85 6.52
C ALA A 100 -8.18 8.70 5.20
N LEU A 101 -8.81 8.94 4.06
CA LEU A 101 -8.17 8.84 2.74
C LEU A 101 -7.16 9.97 2.47
N GLY A 102 -7.36 11.16 3.03
CA GLY A 102 -6.48 12.31 2.82
C GLY A 102 -5.00 12.02 3.12
N PRO A 103 -4.64 11.62 4.34
CA PRO A 103 -3.27 11.25 4.69
C PRO A 103 -2.72 10.10 3.84
N CYS A 104 -3.56 9.13 3.46
CA CYS A 104 -3.18 8.02 2.60
C CYS A 104 -2.77 8.50 1.20
N MET A 105 -3.53 9.44 0.62
CA MET A 105 -3.19 10.07 -0.66
C MET A 105 -1.86 10.83 -0.60
N VAL A 106 -1.63 11.60 0.46
CA VAL A 106 -0.36 12.32 0.66
C VAL A 106 0.81 11.33 0.76
N GLY A 107 0.65 10.25 1.52
CA GLY A 107 1.66 9.20 1.65
C GLY A 107 2.00 8.52 0.32
N SER A 108 0.99 8.16 -0.45
CA SER A 108 1.15 7.57 -1.80
C SER A 108 1.86 8.51 -2.75
N GLN A 109 1.49 9.78 -2.75
CA GLN A 109 2.07 10.81 -3.58
C GLN A 109 3.57 11.00 -3.27
N LEU A 110 3.92 11.09 -1.99
CA LEU A 110 5.31 11.19 -1.55
C LEU A 110 6.14 9.96 -1.91
N SER A 111 5.57 8.77 -1.76
CA SER A 111 6.22 7.51 -2.12
C SER A 111 6.51 7.44 -3.60
N THR A 112 5.52 7.73 -4.44
CA THR A 112 5.65 7.73 -5.90
C THR A 112 6.70 8.74 -6.38
N GLY A 113 6.70 9.95 -5.79
CA GLY A 113 7.72 10.96 -6.10
C GLY A 113 9.15 10.52 -5.76
N ARG A 114 9.34 9.76 -4.67
CA ARG A 114 10.64 9.20 -4.30
C ARG A 114 11.08 8.09 -5.25
N VAL A 115 10.16 7.22 -5.66
CA VAL A 115 10.44 6.17 -6.65
C VAL A 115 10.85 6.81 -7.99
N LEU A 116 10.10 7.80 -8.47
CA LEU A 116 10.40 8.53 -9.69
C LEU A 116 11.79 9.21 -9.62
N TRP A 117 12.12 9.82 -8.49
CA TRP A 117 13.43 10.41 -8.26
C TRP A 117 14.55 9.38 -8.32
N ALA A 118 14.36 8.19 -7.72
CA ALA A 118 15.31 7.11 -7.77
C ALA A 118 15.57 6.66 -9.21
N PHE A 119 14.52 6.43 -10.00
CA PHE A 119 14.63 6.11 -11.42
C PHE A 119 15.34 7.21 -12.23
N SER A 120 15.07 8.47 -11.91
CA SER A 120 15.73 9.59 -12.58
C SER A 120 17.21 9.67 -12.24
N ARG A 121 17.60 9.30 -11.01
CA ARG A 121 19.01 9.26 -10.59
C ARG A 121 19.79 8.18 -11.33
N ASP A 122 19.14 7.05 -11.61
CA ASP A 122 19.72 5.91 -12.32
C ASP A 122 19.64 6.07 -13.86
N GLU A 123 19.35 7.30 -14.36
CA GLU A 123 19.23 7.67 -15.76
C GLU A 123 18.21 6.84 -16.58
N ALA A 124 17.28 6.18 -15.91
CA ALA A 124 16.26 5.33 -16.53
C ALA A 124 15.07 6.10 -17.14
N MET A 125 15.06 7.44 -17.08
CA MET A 125 13.97 8.29 -17.58
C MET A 125 14.46 9.40 -18.52
N PRO A 126 13.63 9.83 -19.49
CA PRO A 126 13.92 11.01 -20.27
C PRO A 126 13.98 12.26 -19.35
N PHE A 127 14.91 13.15 -19.65
CA PHE A 127 15.17 14.37 -18.84
C PHE A 127 15.60 14.09 -17.39
N SER A 128 16.29 12.99 -17.11
CA SER A 128 16.76 12.56 -15.80
C SER A 128 17.43 13.66 -14.99
N LYS A 129 18.27 14.49 -15.64
CA LYS A 129 18.98 15.62 -15.01
C LYS A 129 18.05 16.68 -14.39
N THR A 130 16.81 16.78 -14.87
CA THR A 130 15.81 17.72 -14.34
C THR A 130 15.06 17.14 -13.18
N TRP A 131 14.66 15.87 -13.27
CA TRP A 131 13.88 15.19 -12.25
C TRP A 131 14.70 14.71 -11.06
N SER A 132 16.00 14.45 -11.24
CA SER A 132 16.92 14.04 -10.17
C SER A 132 17.33 15.18 -9.22
N LYS A 133 17.02 16.45 -9.56
CA LYS A 133 17.37 17.59 -8.72
C LYS A 133 16.58 17.61 -7.43
N VAL A 134 17.30 17.63 -6.30
CA VAL A 134 16.73 17.79 -4.96
C VAL A 134 16.76 19.26 -4.57
N ASN A 135 15.64 19.79 -4.12
CA ASN A 135 15.57 21.14 -3.59
C ASN A 135 16.31 21.19 -2.24
N LYS A 136 17.31 22.09 -2.14
CA LYS A 136 18.16 22.22 -0.94
C LYS A 136 17.38 22.72 0.28
N THR A 137 16.34 23.55 0.07
CA THR A 137 15.54 24.13 1.14
C THR A 137 14.53 23.11 1.69
N LEU A 138 13.81 22.43 0.80
CA LEU A 138 12.76 21.46 1.17
C LEU A 138 13.31 20.06 1.44
N LYS A 139 14.58 19.79 1.08
CA LYS A 139 15.23 18.47 1.18
C LYS A 139 14.43 17.33 0.52
N MET A 140 13.65 17.66 -0.53
CA MET A 140 12.81 16.71 -1.26
C MET A 140 12.96 16.90 -2.78
N PRO A 141 12.71 15.89 -3.59
CA PRO A 141 12.76 15.96 -5.06
C PRO A 141 11.50 16.66 -5.61
N PHE A 142 11.44 17.99 -5.47
CA PHE A 142 10.26 18.78 -5.80
C PHE A 142 9.86 18.64 -7.28
N ASN A 143 10.82 18.59 -8.21
CA ASN A 143 10.55 18.43 -9.63
C ASN A 143 9.88 17.09 -9.95
N ALA A 144 10.39 16.00 -9.36
CA ALA A 144 9.78 14.68 -9.53
C ALA A 144 8.34 14.66 -8.97
N GLN A 145 8.12 15.33 -7.84
CA GLN A 145 6.80 15.43 -7.23
C GLN A 145 5.82 16.22 -8.13
N LEU A 146 6.28 17.32 -8.73
CA LEU A 146 5.46 18.09 -9.69
C LEU A 146 5.08 17.27 -10.91
N LEU A 147 6.00 16.45 -11.44
CA LEU A 147 5.71 15.57 -12.57
C LEU A 147 4.61 14.58 -12.22
N VAL A 148 4.73 13.90 -11.07
CA VAL A 148 3.71 12.95 -10.60
C VAL A 148 2.36 13.66 -10.45
N THR A 149 2.32 14.81 -9.80
CA THR A 149 1.09 15.60 -9.62
C THR A 149 0.48 16.00 -10.96
N GLY A 150 1.31 16.42 -11.92
CA GLY A 150 0.86 16.77 -13.27
C GLY A 150 0.23 15.60 -14.02
N ILE A 151 0.83 14.42 -13.94
CA ILE A 151 0.28 13.19 -14.53
C ILE A 151 -1.04 12.81 -13.88
N VAL A 152 -1.12 12.84 -12.55
CA VAL A 152 -2.35 12.55 -11.82
C VAL A 152 -3.46 13.54 -12.16
N ALA A 153 -3.15 14.83 -12.27
CA ALA A 153 -4.12 15.85 -12.68
C ALA A 153 -4.63 15.63 -14.11
N ALA A 154 -3.73 15.29 -15.05
CA ALA A 154 -4.11 14.98 -16.42
C ALA A 154 -5.02 13.73 -16.50
N LEU A 155 -4.72 12.69 -15.73
CA LEU A 155 -5.57 11.51 -15.64
C LEU A 155 -6.92 11.81 -14.96
N GLY A 156 -6.94 12.72 -13.99
CA GLY A 156 -8.19 13.22 -13.38
C GLY A 156 -9.07 13.98 -14.36
N CYS A 157 -8.48 14.79 -15.25
CA CYS A 157 -9.22 15.46 -16.33
C CYS A 157 -9.86 14.48 -17.32
N LEU A 158 -9.29 13.30 -17.50
CA LEU A 158 -9.87 12.26 -18.35
C LEU A 158 -11.23 11.78 -17.84
N TYR A 159 -11.45 11.79 -16.52
CA TYR A 159 -12.75 11.48 -15.92
C TYR A 159 -13.86 12.43 -16.38
N LEU A 160 -13.55 13.70 -16.57
CA LEU A 160 -14.51 14.71 -17.07
C LEU A 160 -14.90 14.43 -18.53
N GLY A 161 -14.00 13.82 -19.32
CA GLY A 161 -14.26 13.48 -20.71
C GLY A 161 -15.03 12.16 -20.89
N SER A 162 -14.68 11.12 -20.15
CA SER A 162 -15.29 9.81 -20.24
C SER A 162 -15.08 8.98 -18.97
N SER A 163 -16.16 8.72 -18.25
CA SER A 163 -16.15 7.84 -17.09
C SER A 163 -15.75 6.40 -17.42
N THR A 164 -16.13 5.92 -18.61
CA THR A 164 -15.79 4.59 -19.10
C THR A 164 -14.28 4.44 -19.33
N ALA A 165 -13.64 5.42 -19.96
CA ALA A 165 -12.20 5.42 -20.17
C ALA A 165 -11.44 5.48 -18.84
N PHE A 166 -11.90 6.28 -17.88
CA PHE A 166 -11.32 6.35 -16.56
C PHE A 166 -11.41 5.02 -15.79
N ASN A 167 -12.56 4.35 -15.82
CA ASN A 167 -12.74 3.05 -15.20
C ASN A 167 -11.84 1.97 -15.83
N SER A 168 -11.66 2.00 -17.14
CA SER A 168 -10.72 1.10 -17.83
C SER A 168 -9.27 1.35 -17.42
N LEU A 169 -8.88 2.61 -17.21
CA LEU A 169 -7.55 2.96 -16.67
C LEU A 169 -7.36 2.46 -15.24
N LEU A 170 -8.36 2.58 -14.38
CA LEU A 170 -8.30 2.05 -13.02
C LEU A 170 -8.11 0.54 -13.03
N GLY A 171 -8.87 -0.21 -13.84
CA GLY A 171 -8.72 -1.65 -14.00
C GLY A 171 -7.32 -2.03 -14.49
N SER A 172 -6.79 -1.31 -15.48
CA SER A 172 -5.43 -1.50 -15.99
C SER A 172 -4.36 -1.22 -14.92
N ALA A 173 -4.53 -0.18 -14.11
CA ALA A 173 -3.62 0.15 -13.01
C ALA A 173 -3.57 -0.97 -11.96
N VAL A 174 -4.73 -1.55 -11.60
CA VAL A 174 -4.79 -2.71 -10.69
C VAL A 174 -4.07 -3.92 -11.28
N THR A 175 -4.28 -4.20 -12.56
CA THR A 175 -3.63 -5.32 -13.26
C THR A 175 -2.11 -5.15 -13.31
N ILE A 176 -1.61 -3.96 -13.65
CA ILE A 176 -0.17 -3.64 -13.69
C ILE A 176 0.45 -3.77 -12.30
N ASN A 177 -0.25 -3.29 -11.26
CA ASN A 177 0.22 -3.39 -9.89
C ASN A 177 0.33 -4.86 -9.43
N ASN A 178 -0.67 -5.68 -9.72
CA ASN A 178 -0.64 -7.12 -9.43
C ASN A 178 0.50 -7.83 -10.19
N LEU A 179 0.74 -7.45 -11.45
CA LEU A 179 1.85 -8.00 -12.24
C LEU A 179 3.21 -7.62 -11.64
N ALA A 180 3.37 -6.38 -11.17
CA ALA A 180 4.59 -5.92 -10.53
C ALA A 180 4.92 -6.70 -9.24
N TYR A 181 3.91 -7.13 -8.48
CA TYR A 181 4.11 -8.01 -7.33
C TYR A 181 4.28 -9.48 -7.71
N LEU A 182 3.61 -9.93 -8.77
CA LEU A 182 3.70 -11.32 -9.22
C LEU A 182 5.13 -11.72 -9.60
N VAL A 183 5.84 -10.86 -10.35
CA VAL A 183 7.19 -11.18 -10.87
C VAL A 183 8.18 -11.53 -9.76
N PRO A 184 8.41 -10.72 -8.72
CA PRO A 184 9.36 -11.05 -7.66
C PRO A 184 8.92 -12.22 -6.79
N ILE A 185 7.62 -12.37 -6.54
CA ILE A 185 7.10 -13.48 -5.72
C ILE A 185 7.22 -14.80 -6.50
N LEU A 186 6.87 -14.81 -7.78
CA LEU A 186 6.99 -15.96 -8.65
C LEU A 186 8.47 -16.39 -8.79
N THR A 187 9.37 -15.44 -9.01
CA THR A 187 10.81 -15.71 -9.07
C THR A 187 11.32 -16.34 -7.77
N ASN A 188 10.92 -15.79 -6.62
CA ASN A 188 11.25 -16.34 -5.31
C ASN A 188 10.66 -17.73 -5.08
N PHE A 189 9.46 -17.98 -5.58
CA PHE A 189 8.80 -19.30 -5.52
C PHE A 189 9.54 -20.33 -6.36
N ILE A 190 9.89 -20.00 -7.62
CA ILE A 190 10.61 -20.90 -8.53
C ILE A 190 12.02 -21.21 -8.02
N LEU A 191 12.73 -20.20 -7.50
CA LEU A 191 14.08 -20.37 -6.93
C LEU A 191 14.08 -21.01 -5.54
N GLN A 192 12.93 -21.50 -5.07
CA GLN A 192 12.77 -22.18 -3.78
C GLN A 192 13.38 -21.41 -2.61
N ARG A 193 13.35 -20.07 -2.67
CA ARG A 193 13.90 -19.18 -1.61
C ARG A 193 15.40 -19.36 -1.34
N LYS A 194 16.15 -20.07 -2.19
CA LYS A 194 17.58 -20.34 -1.97
C LYS A 194 18.46 -19.09 -2.12
N THR A 195 18.02 -18.13 -2.90
CA THR A 195 18.78 -16.92 -3.25
C THR A 195 18.51 -15.75 -2.30
N MET A 196 17.46 -15.82 -1.49
CA MET A 196 17.11 -14.74 -0.59
C MET A 196 17.85 -14.82 0.74
N TYR A 197 18.46 -13.69 1.14
CA TYR A 197 18.99 -13.54 2.49
C TYR A 197 17.85 -13.57 3.50
N GLN A 198 17.88 -14.54 4.39
CA GLN A 198 16.88 -14.70 5.43
C GLN A 198 17.15 -13.67 6.55
N GLY A 199 16.18 -12.80 6.82
CA GLY A 199 16.25 -11.87 7.94
C GLY A 199 16.11 -12.58 9.30
N ALA A 200 16.23 -11.80 10.37
CA ALA A 200 16.11 -12.30 11.75
C ALA A 200 14.74 -12.95 12.05
N PHE A 201 13.70 -12.53 11.35
CA PHE A 201 12.36 -13.11 11.43
C PHE A 201 12.01 -13.79 10.09
N HIS A 202 12.01 -15.11 10.08
CA HIS A 202 11.67 -15.90 8.90
C HIS A 202 10.67 -17.01 9.24
N MET A 203 9.72 -17.22 8.35
CA MET A 203 8.59 -18.13 8.52
C MET A 203 8.95 -19.60 8.25
N GLY A 204 10.26 -19.93 8.14
CA GLY A 204 10.71 -21.26 7.73
C GLY A 204 10.51 -21.53 6.23
N TYR A 205 11.07 -22.66 5.77
CA TYR A 205 11.03 -23.01 4.35
C TYR A 205 9.64 -23.42 3.88
N ILE A 206 9.00 -24.38 4.57
CA ILE A 206 7.73 -24.98 4.15
C ILE A 206 6.59 -23.96 4.22
N ALA A 207 6.41 -23.28 5.36
CA ALA A 207 5.37 -22.28 5.52
C ALA A 207 5.52 -21.13 4.52
N GLY A 208 6.75 -20.67 4.30
CA GLY A 208 7.02 -19.63 3.30
C GLY A 208 6.74 -20.05 1.85
N MET A 209 6.96 -21.32 1.49
CA MET A 209 6.61 -21.85 0.19
C MET A 209 5.08 -21.92 -0.02
N ILE A 210 4.35 -22.38 0.99
CA ILE A 210 2.87 -22.45 0.93
C ILE A 210 2.30 -21.05 0.75
N VAL A 211 2.74 -20.07 1.55
CA VAL A 211 2.27 -18.68 1.45
C VAL A 211 2.57 -18.08 0.08
N ASN A 212 3.78 -18.26 -0.44
CA ASN A 212 4.14 -17.78 -1.78
C ASN A 212 3.28 -18.45 -2.86
N GLY A 213 3.01 -19.75 -2.77
CA GLY A 213 2.15 -20.47 -3.70
C GLY A 213 0.71 -19.95 -3.71
N ILE A 214 0.12 -19.75 -2.53
CA ILE A 214 -1.22 -19.14 -2.40
C ILE A 214 -1.24 -17.73 -2.97
N THR A 215 -0.20 -16.92 -2.68
CA THR A 215 -0.11 -15.56 -3.18
C THR A 215 -0.01 -15.51 -4.71
N VAL A 216 0.80 -16.38 -5.32
CA VAL A 216 0.90 -16.49 -6.78
C VAL A 216 -0.44 -16.87 -7.39
N ALA A 217 -1.13 -17.88 -6.85
CA ALA A 217 -2.45 -18.29 -7.32
C ALA A 217 -3.47 -17.15 -7.23
N TRP A 218 -3.48 -16.42 -6.12
CA TRP A 218 -4.35 -15.26 -5.91
C TRP A 218 -4.06 -14.13 -6.90
N LEU A 219 -2.78 -13.78 -7.11
CA LEU A 219 -2.39 -12.72 -8.04
C LEU A 219 -2.75 -13.06 -9.48
N VAL A 220 -2.55 -14.32 -9.92
CA VAL A 220 -2.96 -14.78 -11.25
C VAL A 220 -4.48 -14.70 -11.40
N PHE A 221 -5.23 -15.16 -10.40
CA PHE A 221 -6.68 -15.06 -10.41
C PHE A 221 -7.14 -13.59 -10.51
N ALA A 222 -6.56 -12.70 -9.71
CA ALA A 222 -6.88 -11.28 -9.72
C ALA A 222 -6.56 -10.63 -11.08
N ILE A 223 -5.41 -10.93 -11.70
CA ILE A 223 -5.05 -10.42 -13.03
C ILE A 223 -6.09 -10.84 -14.06
N VAL A 224 -6.48 -12.11 -14.08
CA VAL A 224 -7.50 -12.61 -15.01
C VAL A 224 -8.86 -11.93 -14.75
N PHE A 225 -9.27 -11.85 -13.49
CA PHE A 225 -10.57 -11.27 -13.13
C PHE A 225 -10.67 -9.78 -13.49
N PHE A 226 -9.66 -8.99 -13.20
CA PHE A 226 -9.64 -7.56 -13.53
C PHE A 226 -9.36 -7.25 -15.00
N SER A 227 -8.97 -8.26 -15.80
CA SER A 227 -8.84 -8.12 -17.27
C SER A 227 -10.18 -8.23 -18.00
N PHE A 228 -11.25 -8.68 -17.33
CA PHE A 228 -12.56 -8.71 -17.94
C PHE A 228 -13.16 -7.30 -18.10
N PRO A 229 -13.80 -6.99 -19.23
CA PRO A 229 -14.42 -5.70 -19.45
C PRO A 229 -15.60 -5.49 -18.50
N TYR A 230 -15.72 -4.26 -17.96
CA TYR A 230 -16.81 -3.89 -17.04
C TYR A 230 -18.21 -3.94 -17.70
N TYR A 231 -18.30 -3.76 -19.02
CA TYR A 231 -19.55 -3.73 -19.76
C TYR A 231 -19.54 -4.69 -20.93
N LYS A 232 -20.62 -5.46 -21.09
CA LYS A 232 -20.91 -6.27 -22.29
C LYS A 232 -22.23 -5.77 -22.90
N PRO A 233 -22.36 -5.53 -24.24
CA PRO A 233 -21.30 -5.68 -25.26
C PRO A 233 -20.28 -4.56 -25.22
N VAL A 234 -19.05 -4.86 -25.63
CA VAL A 234 -17.99 -3.85 -25.82
C VAL A 234 -18.35 -3.08 -27.09
N THR A 235 -19.13 -2.00 -26.95
CA THR A 235 -19.50 -1.12 -28.06
C THR A 235 -18.50 0.02 -28.07
N SER A 236 -17.78 0.17 -29.18
CA SER A 236 -17.00 1.36 -29.46
C SER A 236 -17.98 2.54 -29.68
N LYS A 237 -18.20 3.34 -28.65
CA LYS A 237 -18.81 4.68 -28.78
C LYS A 237 -17.82 5.69 -28.32
#